data_8065571bd81a5cfc205c2ba09a0bc5f8
#
_entry.id   8065571bd81a5cfc205c2ba09a0bc5f8
#
_cell.length_a   1.000
_cell.length_b   1.000
_cell.length_c   1.000
_cell.angle_alpha   90.00
_cell.angle_beta   90.00
_cell.angle_gamma   90.00
#
_symmetry.space_group_name_H-M   'P 1'
#
loop_
_entity.id
_entity.type
_entity.pdbx_description
1 polymer ?
#
loop_
_entity_poly.entity_id
_entity_poly.type
_entity_poly.pdbx_seq_one_letter_code
_entity_poly.pdbx_strand_id
1 'polypeptide(L)'
;MLYDSTKSLLRSILQSLEKPGNVGWDDQIEWSRQCLYEMHQMARPEYKGYRTEGPNGRPAGPVPVSTKMTRAIPHVKSMVSAIRRKDQAMALESGKAALAEL
;
A
#
# COMPACT_ATOMS: atom_id res chain seq x y z
N MET A 1 -1.41 -11.89 -8.49
CA MET A 1 -0.61 -12.17 -7.29
C MET A 1 -0.92 -11.13 -6.22
N LEU A 2 -0.73 -11.49 -4.97
CA LEU A 2 -1.09 -10.60 -3.85
C LEU A 2 -0.36 -9.25 -3.92
N TYR A 3 0.89 -9.26 -4.33
CA TYR A 3 1.67 -8.02 -4.48
C TYR A 3 0.98 -7.04 -5.42
N ASP A 4 0.57 -7.50 -6.59
CA ASP A 4 -0.06 -6.63 -7.58
C ASP A 4 -1.43 -6.16 -7.11
N SER A 5 -2.18 -7.04 -6.44
CA SER A 5 -3.49 -6.69 -5.87
C SER A 5 -3.35 -5.62 -4.80
N THR A 6 -2.37 -5.76 -3.92
CA THR A 6 -2.12 -4.80 -2.85
C THR A 6 -1.70 -3.45 -3.43
N LYS A 7 -0.83 -3.45 -4.42
CA LYS A 7 -0.37 -2.23 -5.09
C LYS A 7 -1.54 -1.53 -5.79
N SER A 8 -2.39 -2.29 -6.46
CA SER A 8 -3.59 -1.74 -7.11
C SER A 8 -4.57 -1.16 -6.09
N LEU A 9 -4.74 -1.84 -4.96
CA LEU A 9 -5.60 -1.36 -3.88
C LEU A 9 -5.07 -0.02 -3.33
N LEU A 10 -3.77 0.07 -3.11
CA LEU A 10 -3.15 1.32 -2.65
C LEU A 10 -3.36 2.45 -3.65
N ARG A 11 -3.20 2.17 -4.94
CA ARG A 11 -3.47 3.17 -5.99
C ARG A 11 -4.93 3.63 -5.97
N SER A 12 -5.86 2.71 -5.77
CA SER A 12 -7.29 3.04 -5.68
C SER A 12 -7.58 3.94 -4.48
N ILE A 13 -6.94 3.67 -3.35
CA ILE A 13 -7.07 4.51 -2.15
C ILE A 13 -6.56 5.93 -2.45
N LEU A 14 -5.40 6.04 -3.09
CA LEU A 14 -4.84 7.34 -3.44
C LEU A 14 -5.74 8.11 -4.40
N GLN A 15 -6.31 7.44 -5.39
CA GLN A 15 -7.25 8.07 -6.33
C GLN A 15 -8.49 8.59 -5.60
N SER A 16 -9.01 7.82 -4.64
CA SER A 16 -10.17 8.25 -3.85
C SER A 16 -9.85 9.46 -2.98
N LEU A 17 -8.63 9.55 -2.49
CA LEU A 17 -8.17 10.69 -1.68
C LEU A 17 -7.98 11.95 -2.53
N GLU A 18 -7.58 11.78 -3.79
CA GLU A 18 -7.41 12.91 -4.70
C GLU A 18 -8.74 13.54 -5.13
N LYS A 19 -9.81 12.77 -5.08
CA LYS A 19 -11.15 13.24 -5.46
C LYS A 19 -12.13 13.05 -4.29
N PRO A 20 -12.03 13.89 -3.25
CA PRO A 20 -12.90 13.77 -2.08
C PRO A 20 -14.36 13.94 -2.48
N GLY A 21 -15.24 13.20 -1.83
CA GLY A 21 -16.66 13.23 -2.09
C GLY A 21 -17.20 12.02 -2.84
N ASN A 22 -16.36 11.25 -3.52
CA ASN A 22 -16.78 10.04 -4.20
C ASN A 22 -16.77 8.81 -3.30
N VAL A 23 -15.90 8.81 -2.30
CA VAL A 23 -15.73 7.70 -1.36
C VAL A 23 -15.68 8.29 0.05
N GLY A 24 -16.42 7.68 0.98
CA GLY A 24 -16.44 8.12 2.37
C GLY A 24 -15.13 7.78 3.10
N TRP A 25 -14.86 8.52 4.16
CA TRP A 25 -13.68 8.28 5.01
C TRP A 25 -13.67 6.88 5.60
N ASP A 26 -14.84 6.35 5.96
CA ASP A 26 -14.94 5.01 6.55
C ASP A 26 -14.53 3.93 5.55
N ASP A 27 -14.93 4.08 4.28
CA ASP A 27 -14.54 3.15 3.23
C ASP A 27 -13.05 3.21 2.98
N GLN A 28 -12.47 4.41 2.98
CA GLN A 28 -11.02 4.58 2.81
C GLN A 28 -10.24 3.95 3.94
N ILE A 29 -10.73 4.06 5.17
CA ILE A 29 -10.12 3.42 6.33
C ILE A 29 -10.15 1.90 6.16
N GLU A 30 -11.31 1.36 5.78
CA GLU A 30 -11.44 -0.08 5.60
C GLU A 30 -10.52 -0.62 4.51
N TRP A 31 -10.47 0.06 3.36
CA TRP A 31 -9.57 -0.32 2.28
C TRP A 31 -8.10 -0.24 2.71
N SER A 32 -7.75 0.80 3.48
CA SER A 32 -6.38 0.98 3.98
C SER A 32 -6.01 -0.13 4.95
N ARG A 33 -6.94 -0.54 5.80
CA ARG A 33 -6.72 -1.65 6.74
C ARG A 33 -6.55 -2.97 6.00
N GLN A 34 -7.33 -3.19 4.95
CA GLN A 34 -7.18 -4.38 4.10
C GLN A 34 -5.82 -4.38 3.41
N CYS A 35 -5.40 -3.24 2.88
CA CYS A 35 -4.09 -3.08 2.28
C CYS A 35 -2.98 -3.41 3.28
N LEU A 36 -3.09 -2.88 4.49
CA LEU A 36 -2.13 -3.12 5.56
C LEU A 36 -2.06 -4.59 5.95
N TYR A 37 -3.21 -5.24 6.04
CA TYR A 37 -3.28 -6.67 6.33
C TYR A 37 -2.51 -7.48 5.28
N GLU A 38 -2.75 -7.20 4.00
CA GLU A 38 -2.06 -7.90 2.91
C GLU A 38 -0.56 -7.63 2.95
N MET A 39 -0.17 -6.40 3.26
CA MET A 39 1.25 -6.04 3.37
C MET A 39 1.93 -6.79 4.51
N HIS A 40 1.26 -6.96 5.65
CA HIS A 40 1.81 -7.75 6.75
C HIS A 40 1.99 -9.21 6.36
N GLN A 41 1.09 -9.77 5.55
CA GLN A 41 1.24 -11.13 5.05
C GLN A 41 2.50 -11.26 4.20
N MET A 42 2.77 -10.30 3.34
CA MET A 42 3.93 -10.30 2.46
C MET A 42 5.23 -9.87 3.14
N ALA A 43 5.13 -9.26 4.31
CA ALA A 43 6.31 -8.84 5.07
C ALA A 43 7.00 -10.00 5.80
N ARG A 44 6.33 -11.14 5.90
CA ARG A 44 6.88 -12.30 6.61
C ARG A 44 8.10 -12.84 5.86
N PRO A 45 9.19 -13.17 6.59
CA PRO A 45 10.39 -13.71 5.94
C PRO A 45 10.13 -14.98 5.14
N GLU A 46 9.17 -15.79 5.58
CA GLU A 46 8.82 -17.05 4.91
C GLU A 46 7.94 -16.86 3.68
N TYR A 47 7.49 -15.65 3.39
CA TYR A 47 6.65 -15.40 2.23
C TYR A 47 7.44 -15.63 0.95
N LYS A 48 6.94 -16.56 0.15
CA LYS A 48 7.64 -16.98 -1.08
C LYS A 48 6.87 -16.68 -2.35
N GLY A 49 5.71 -16.13 -2.22
CA GLY A 49 4.88 -15.81 -3.36
C GLY A 49 5.20 -14.50 -4.03
N TYR A 50 6.12 -14.01 -4.04
CA TYR A 50 6.81 -12.91 -3.83
C TYR A 50 7.47 -12.23 -4.90
N ARG A 51 7.27 -12.41 -5.97
CA ARG A 51 7.99 -11.71 -6.97
C ARG A 51 7.26 -10.51 -7.47
N THR A 52 7.90 -9.39 -7.29
CA THR A 52 7.67 -8.28 -8.19
C THR A 52 8.32 -8.66 -9.49
N GLU A 53 7.54 -8.93 -10.51
CA GLU A 53 8.12 -9.27 -11.78
C GLU A 53 8.38 -8.03 -12.60
N GLY A 54 9.62 -7.87 -12.97
CA GLY A 54 10.02 -6.93 -14.00
C GLY A 54 9.80 -7.53 -15.38
N PRO A 55 10.26 -6.85 -16.44
CA PRO A 55 10.21 -7.39 -17.80
C PRO A 55 10.82 -8.79 -17.86
N ASN A 56 10.23 -9.65 -18.66
CA ASN A 56 10.70 -11.02 -18.88
C ASN A 56 10.55 -11.94 -17.68
N GLY A 57 9.62 -11.65 -16.76
CA GLY A 57 9.35 -12.51 -15.63
C GLY A 57 10.44 -12.53 -14.57
N ARG A 58 11.38 -11.62 -14.64
CA ARG A 58 12.45 -11.52 -13.63
C ARG A 58 12.01 -10.64 -12.48
N PRO A 59 12.56 -10.85 -11.26
CA PRO A 59 12.29 -9.94 -10.16
C PRO A 59 12.62 -8.50 -10.56
N ALA A 60 11.75 -7.57 -10.20
CA ALA A 60 11.87 -6.17 -10.59
C ALA A 60 12.97 -5.41 -9.82
N GLY A 61 13.94 -6.10 -9.26
CA GLY A 61 15.05 -5.48 -8.55
C GLY A 61 15.64 -6.43 -7.52
N PRO A 62 16.75 -6.03 -6.89
CA PRO A 62 17.42 -6.86 -5.91
C PRO A 62 16.72 -6.92 -4.55
N VAL A 63 15.69 -6.09 -4.33
CA VAL A 63 15.02 -5.97 -3.04
C VAL A 63 13.87 -6.96 -2.94
N PRO A 64 13.90 -7.87 -1.95
CA PRO A 64 12.79 -8.80 -1.73
C PRO A 64 11.47 -8.09 -1.44
N VAL A 65 10.36 -8.70 -1.80
CA VAL A 65 9.03 -8.17 -1.52
C VAL A 65 8.82 -7.95 -0.02
N SER A 66 9.28 -8.87 0.83
CA SER A 66 9.16 -8.71 2.28
C SER A 66 9.83 -7.44 2.78
N THR A 67 10.98 -7.08 2.22
CA THR A 67 11.69 -5.85 2.58
C THR A 67 10.92 -4.62 2.12
N LYS A 68 10.37 -4.65 0.90
CA LYS A 68 9.54 -3.56 0.39
C LYS A 68 8.32 -3.34 1.28
N MET A 69 7.67 -4.42 1.69
CA MET A 69 6.50 -4.32 2.58
C MET A 69 6.87 -3.76 3.93
N THR A 70 7.98 -4.21 4.51
CA THR A 70 8.46 -3.70 5.79
C THR A 70 8.73 -2.19 5.73
N ARG A 71 9.23 -1.69 4.60
CA ARG A 71 9.47 -0.25 4.41
C ARG A 71 8.19 0.53 4.17
N ALA A 72 7.22 -0.06 3.48
CA ALA A 72 5.97 0.62 3.13
C ALA A 72 4.95 0.65 4.28
N ILE A 73 4.95 -0.36 5.13
CA ILE A 73 3.98 -0.49 6.23
C ILE A 73 3.88 0.77 7.11
N PRO A 74 4.99 1.37 7.57
CA PRO A 74 4.89 2.60 8.38
C PRO A 74 4.16 3.73 7.67
N HIS A 75 4.37 3.85 6.37
CA HIS A 75 3.71 4.89 5.57
C HIS A 75 2.20 4.63 5.45
N VAL A 76 1.81 3.37 5.28
CA VAL A 76 0.38 3.02 5.24
C VAL A 76 -0.27 3.26 6.60
N LYS A 77 0.42 2.95 7.69
CA LYS A 77 -0.08 3.25 9.04
C LYS A 77 -0.29 4.75 9.23
N SER A 78 0.65 5.57 8.75
CA SER A 78 0.52 7.03 8.80
C SER A 78 -0.66 7.50 7.94
N MET A 79 -0.86 6.89 6.79
CA MET A 79 -2.01 7.18 5.93
C MET A 79 -3.33 6.88 6.66
N VAL A 80 -3.44 5.74 7.31
CA VAL A 80 -4.65 5.37 8.07
C VAL A 80 -4.92 6.40 9.18
N SER A 81 -3.88 6.79 9.92
CA SER A 81 -4.02 7.80 10.97
C SER A 81 -4.50 9.14 10.40
N ALA A 82 -3.95 9.55 9.26
CA ALA A 82 -4.34 10.79 8.61
C ALA A 82 -5.80 10.73 8.13
N ILE A 83 -6.23 9.61 7.57
CA ILE A 83 -7.62 9.42 7.14
C ILE A 83 -8.56 9.51 8.34
N ARG A 84 -8.19 8.92 9.48
CA ARG A 84 -9.00 9.00 10.70
C ARG A 84 -9.15 10.43 11.20
N ARG A 85 -8.16 11.28 10.96
CA ARG A 85 -8.22 12.69 11.31
C ARG A 85 -8.83 13.53 10.19
N LYS A 86 -9.21 12.91 9.08
CA LYS A 86 -9.72 13.58 7.88
C LYS A 86 -8.70 14.58 7.31
N ASP A 87 -7.42 14.23 7.43
CA ASP A 87 -6.32 15.02 6.91
C ASP A 87 -5.93 14.47 5.53
N GLN A 88 -6.58 14.99 4.51
CA GLN A 88 -6.39 14.52 3.14
C GLN A 88 -4.96 14.71 2.65
N ALA A 89 -4.37 15.85 2.90
CA ALA A 89 -3.02 16.15 2.42
C ALA A 89 -1.99 15.19 2.98
N MET A 90 -2.05 14.93 4.30
CA MET A 90 -1.14 14.00 4.94
C MET A 90 -1.40 12.56 4.50
N ALA A 91 -2.67 12.20 4.32
CA ALA A 91 -3.02 10.86 3.83
C ALA A 91 -2.45 10.61 2.44
N LEU A 92 -2.56 11.58 1.54
CA LEU A 92 -1.98 11.49 0.19
C LEU A 92 -0.47 11.38 0.24
N GLU A 93 0.17 12.22 1.04
CA GLU A 93 1.63 12.22 1.17
C GLU A 93 2.13 10.86 1.67
N SER A 94 1.51 10.35 2.73
CA SER A 94 1.90 9.04 3.30
C SER A 94 1.63 7.90 2.33
N GLY A 95 0.49 7.92 1.66
CA GLY A 95 0.15 6.90 0.67
C GLY A 95 1.09 6.88 -0.51
N LYS A 96 1.49 8.05 -1.01
CA LYS A 96 2.46 8.16 -2.09
C LYS A 96 3.84 7.65 -1.66
N ALA A 97 4.23 7.93 -0.41
CA ALA A 97 5.47 7.41 0.13
C ALA A 97 5.45 5.88 0.21
N ALA A 98 4.33 5.30 0.64
CA ALA A 98 4.16 3.86 0.66
C ALA A 98 4.26 3.26 -0.74
N LEU A 99 3.59 3.86 -1.71
CA LEU A 99 3.61 3.37 -3.09
C LEU A 99 5.02 3.44 -3.69
N ALA A 100 5.79 4.44 -3.33
CA ALA A 100 7.16 4.59 -3.81
C ALA A 100 8.07 3.46 -3.31
N GLU A 101 7.74 2.84 -2.19
CA GLU A 101 8.49 1.69 -1.68
C GLU A 101 8.13 0.38 -2.40
N LEU A 102 7.04 0.36 -3.10
CA LEU A 102 6.58 -0.81 -3.84
C LEU A 102 7.00 -0.74 -5.30
#